data_55593461f30b7291a820b1193c0b9313
#
_entry.id   55593461f30b7291a820b1193c0b9313
#
_cell.length_a   1.000
_cell.length_b   1.000
_cell.length_c   1.000
_cell.angle_alpha   90.00
_cell.angle_beta   90.00
_cell.angle_gamma   90.00
#
_symmetry.space_group_name_H-M   'P 1'
#
loop_
_entity.id
_entity.type
_entity.pdbx_description
1 polymer ?
#
loop_
_entity_poly.entity_id
_entity_poly.type
_entity_poly.pdbx_seq_one_letter_code
_entity_poly.pdbx_strand_id
1 'polypeptide(L)'
;SVMKEVWASDKERVDLVVFLNGLPVASFELKCNFAGQSYADAIYQYRKERSPKTRLFLFKAGTLVNFAMDLNEVYMTTCLNGEGTFFLPFNMGNGEGVNAGKGNPTFEDKYSVSYMWEDILTKETLLDLITKFIFVQTKEETDELTGKKKIKETLIFPRYHQLDVIRRLLADLYVNRTTQNYLIQHSAGSGKTNSIAWLAHRLTSLHDEENKVIFDNVVIVTDRVVVDRQLQSAVLGMEHKTGLIRVMDEKCTSADLALALKGNTKIIATTIQKFPYIVDTVKGLKQKRFAVIIDEAHSSTAGKDMAAITMTLGKGEVSFDTEGTYDSEDVIVDELARNGKQPNVSMFAFTATPKATTLELFGRQNEKGQKQAFHIYSMKQAIEEGFILDVLQNFTEYKTFYQINKEIEEDPRCKTADVKRQIARFVELHETNIAQRIEVIIEHFRTAVMQELGGMAKAMVITASRASAVKYHQAFEEYIAKKGYSGIHSLVAFSGKVKLPDDEREYTESLINGFSENRLPKEFEKDENKVLLVANKYQTGFDQPKLCAMYVLKKLRG
;
A
#
# COMPACT_ATOMS: atom_id res chain seq x y z
N SER A 1 1.74 30.28 20.49
CA SER A 1 1.91 30.17 21.96
C SER A 1 1.63 28.76 22.43
N VAL A 2 2.22 28.40 23.56
CA VAL A 2 2.00 27.12 24.25
C VAL A 2 1.41 27.45 25.63
N MET A 3 0.34 26.75 25.99
CA MET A 3 -0.31 26.93 27.31
C MET A 3 -0.38 25.59 28.02
N LYS A 4 -0.08 25.61 29.32
CA LYS A 4 -0.18 24.45 30.22
C LYS A 4 -1.52 24.46 30.93
N GLU A 5 -2.00 23.27 31.31
CA GLU A 5 -3.20 23.08 32.12
C GLU A 5 -4.42 23.85 31.62
N VAL A 6 -4.71 23.68 30.33
CA VAL A 6 -5.81 24.39 29.64
C VAL A 6 -7.15 23.75 29.99
N TRP A 7 -8.06 24.56 30.55
CA TRP A 7 -9.42 24.13 30.80
C TRP A 7 -10.22 24.08 29.49
N ALA A 8 -10.52 22.88 29.05
CA ALA A 8 -11.37 22.62 27.87
C ALA A 8 -12.86 22.78 28.23
N SER A 9 -13.23 22.50 29.47
CA SER A 9 -14.53 22.74 30.09
C SER A 9 -14.34 22.86 31.61
N ASP A 10 -15.40 23.11 32.36
CA ASP A 10 -15.38 23.19 33.83
C ASP A 10 -14.89 21.89 34.51
N LYS A 11 -14.86 20.79 33.77
CA LYS A 11 -14.48 19.44 34.26
C LYS A 11 -13.29 18.82 33.56
N GLU A 12 -12.84 19.43 32.46
CA GLU A 12 -11.80 18.84 31.61
C GLU A 12 -10.60 19.79 31.51
N ARG A 13 -9.46 19.37 32.01
CA ARG A 13 -8.20 20.11 31.96
C ARG A 13 -7.16 19.29 31.20
N VAL A 14 -6.61 19.86 30.13
CA VAL A 14 -5.61 19.27 29.24
C VAL A 14 -4.21 19.72 29.65
N ASP A 15 -3.24 18.83 29.69
CA ASP A 15 -1.91 19.12 30.21
C ASP A 15 -1.19 20.23 29.43
N LEU A 16 -1.29 20.19 28.07
CA LEU A 16 -0.67 21.21 27.22
C LEU A 16 -1.43 21.40 25.91
N VAL A 17 -1.58 22.65 25.49
CA VAL A 17 -2.18 23.01 24.19
C VAL A 17 -1.30 24.01 23.47
N VAL A 18 -1.05 23.74 22.19
CA VAL A 18 -0.35 24.63 21.26
C VAL A 18 -1.36 25.45 20.48
N PHE A 19 -1.17 26.76 20.44
CA PHE A 19 -2.02 27.72 19.74
C PHE A 19 -1.25 28.43 18.63
N LEU A 20 -1.90 28.60 17.48
CA LEU A 20 -1.46 29.46 16.40
C LEU A 20 -2.44 30.62 16.25
N ASN A 21 -1.98 31.85 16.50
CA ASN A 21 -2.82 33.07 16.45
C ASN A 21 -4.12 32.94 17.27
N GLY A 22 -4.05 32.30 18.44
CA GLY A 22 -5.21 32.10 19.32
C GLY A 22 -6.10 30.89 18.98
N LEU A 23 -5.84 30.20 17.87
CA LEU A 23 -6.55 28.97 17.50
C LEU A 23 -5.80 27.75 18.03
N PRO A 24 -6.47 26.79 18.72
CA PRO A 24 -5.83 25.57 19.18
C PRO A 24 -5.48 24.68 17.99
N VAL A 25 -4.23 24.23 17.89
CA VAL A 25 -3.77 23.38 16.79
C VAL A 25 -3.37 21.97 17.24
N ALA A 26 -2.82 21.84 18.45
CA ALA A 26 -2.46 20.53 19.00
C ALA A 26 -2.71 20.50 20.50
N SER A 27 -3.19 19.37 21.02
CA SER A 27 -3.29 19.09 22.45
C SER A 27 -2.41 17.92 22.86
N PHE A 28 -2.00 17.89 24.13
CA PHE A 28 -1.16 16.85 24.69
C PHE A 28 -1.67 16.40 26.04
N GLU A 29 -1.76 15.09 26.25
CA GLU A 29 -1.81 14.45 27.55
C GLU A 29 -0.46 13.79 27.81
N LEU A 30 0.22 14.23 28.86
CA LEU A 30 1.60 13.87 29.16
C LEU A 30 1.66 12.94 30.37
N LYS A 31 2.42 11.88 30.27
CA LYS A 31 2.63 10.90 31.34
C LYS A 31 4.11 10.72 31.65
N CYS A 32 4.38 10.38 32.90
CA CYS A 32 5.74 10.18 33.37
C CYS A 32 5.96 8.71 33.76
N ASN A 33 6.85 8.03 33.04
CA ASN A 33 7.16 6.62 33.28
C ASN A 33 7.76 6.40 34.70
N PHE A 34 8.49 7.39 35.26
CA PHE A 34 8.98 7.32 36.61
C PHE A 34 7.88 7.34 37.70
N ALA A 35 6.70 7.84 37.35
CA ALA A 35 5.50 7.79 38.20
C ALA A 35 4.63 6.54 37.96
N GLY A 36 5.11 5.59 37.17
CA GLY A 36 4.40 4.37 36.82
C GLY A 36 3.27 4.56 35.79
N GLN A 37 3.27 5.69 35.08
CA GLN A 37 2.29 6.01 34.02
C GLN A 37 2.93 5.95 32.65
N SER A 38 2.13 5.66 31.63
CA SER A 38 2.57 5.52 30.24
C SER A 38 1.64 6.25 29.27
N TYR A 39 1.99 6.26 27.99
CA TYR A 39 1.12 6.76 26.92
C TYR A 39 -0.26 6.08 26.93
N ALA A 40 -0.37 4.84 27.41
CA ALA A 40 -1.66 4.13 27.49
C ALA A 40 -2.63 4.83 28.45
N ASP A 41 -2.11 5.40 29.56
CA ASP A 41 -2.92 6.19 30.49
C ASP A 41 -3.36 7.51 29.86
N ALA A 42 -2.51 8.13 29.03
CA ALA A 42 -2.88 9.31 28.26
C ALA A 42 -3.97 8.98 27.21
N ILE A 43 -3.87 7.85 26.51
CA ILE A 43 -4.90 7.35 25.60
C ILE A 43 -6.21 7.09 26.35
N TYR A 44 -6.14 6.45 27.52
CA TYR A 44 -7.30 6.21 28.37
C TYR A 44 -7.99 7.53 28.73
N GLN A 45 -7.21 8.55 29.12
CA GLN A 45 -7.72 9.88 29.44
C GLN A 45 -8.50 10.50 28.27
N TYR A 46 -7.93 10.48 27.06
CA TYR A 46 -8.64 10.95 25.86
C TYR A 46 -9.92 10.16 25.56
N ARG A 47 -9.95 8.86 25.79
CA ARG A 47 -11.10 8.02 25.53
C ARG A 47 -12.22 8.16 26.54
N LYS A 48 -11.89 8.35 27.83
CA LYS A 48 -12.83 8.27 28.94
C LYS A 48 -13.15 9.63 29.57
N GLU A 49 -12.18 10.54 29.59
CA GLU A 49 -12.27 11.76 30.36
C GLU A 49 -12.32 13.03 29.49
N ARG A 50 -12.21 12.88 28.16
CA ARG A 50 -12.28 14.00 27.22
C ARG A 50 -13.48 13.81 26.29
N SER A 51 -14.37 14.82 26.31
CA SER A 51 -15.57 14.77 25.49
C SER A 51 -15.29 15.25 24.07
N PRO A 52 -15.63 14.46 23.02
CA PRO A 52 -15.51 14.90 21.63
C PRO A 52 -16.42 16.10 21.30
N LYS A 53 -17.37 16.44 22.19
CA LYS A 53 -18.30 17.57 22.03
C LYS A 53 -17.75 18.87 22.62
N THR A 54 -16.68 18.80 23.40
CA THR A 54 -16.03 19.98 23.95
C THR A 54 -15.40 20.81 22.83
N ARG A 55 -15.52 22.13 22.88
CA ARG A 55 -15.06 23.05 21.82
C ARG A 55 -13.61 22.81 21.41
N LEU A 56 -12.74 22.48 22.36
CA LEU A 56 -11.32 22.18 22.10
C LEU A 56 -11.12 20.98 21.18
N PHE A 57 -12.02 19.99 21.21
CA PHE A 57 -11.90 18.71 20.49
C PHE A 57 -12.90 18.56 19.33
N LEU A 58 -13.71 19.59 19.06
CA LEU A 58 -14.66 19.54 17.96
C LEU A 58 -13.94 19.33 16.62
N PHE A 59 -14.38 18.32 15.89
CA PHE A 59 -13.86 18.04 14.55
C PHE A 59 -13.96 19.27 13.64
N LYS A 60 -12.87 19.65 12.98
CA LYS A 60 -12.72 20.84 12.12
C LYS A 60 -12.82 22.20 12.82
N ALA A 61 -13.07 22.27 14.12
CA ALA A 61 -13.23 23.53 14.84
C ALA A 61 -12.38 23.62 16.11
N GLY A 62 -11.86 22.50 16.58
CA GLY A 62 -10.93 22.39 17.69
C GLY A 62 -9.50 22.12 17.25
N THR A 63 -8.76 21.34 18.05
CA THR A 63 -7.41 20.89 17.75
C THR A 63 -7.38 20.01 16.51
N LEU A 64 -6.35 20.19 15.67
CA LEU A 64 -6.14 19.39 14.45
C LEU A 64 -5.57 18.00 14.78
N VAL A 65 -4.81 17.91 15.89
CA VAL A 65 -4.20 16.66 16.35
C VAL A 65 -4.14 16.65 17.88
N ASN A 66 -4.31 15.47 18.46
CA ASN A 66 -4.25 15.24 19.90
C ASN A 66 -3.20 14.15 20.16
N PHE A 67 -2.19 14.47 20.97
CA PHE A 67 -1.08 13.58 21.28
C PHE A 67 -1.19 13.00 22.68
N ALA A 68 -1.09 11.68 22.77
CA ALA A 68 -0.90 10.91 23.99
C ALA A 68 0.58 10.52 24.08
N MET A 69 1.29 10.95 25.11
CA MET A 69 2.73 10.91 25.12
C MET A 69 3.29 10.59 26.51
N ASP A 70 4.33 9.78 26.55
CA ASP A 70 5.20 9.62 27.72
C ASP A 70 6.65 9.97 27.37
N LEU A 71 7.64 9.55 28.17
CA LEU A 71 9.06 9.86 27.94
C LEU A 71 9.68 9.03 26.79
N ASN A 72 8.99 7.97 26.34
CA ASN A 72 9.50 6.99 25.39
C ASN A 72 8.73 6.94 24.08
N GLU A 73 7.40 7.09 24.11
CA GLU A 73 6.54 6.90 22.94
C GLU A 73 5.48 8.01 22.81
N VAL A 74 5.08 8.26 21.56
CA VAL A 74 4.06 9.24 21.17
C VAL A 74 3.00 8.57 20.30
N TYR A 75 1.74 8.81 20.63
CA TYR A 75 0.57 8.39 19.85
C TYR A 75 -0.30 9.59 19.52
N MET A 76 -0.98 9.57 18.40
CA MET A 76 -1.80 10.69 17.93
C MET A 76 -3.18 10.27 17.44
N THR A 77 -4.13 11.18 17.54
CA THR A 77 -5.44 11.08 16.89
C THR A 77 -5.87 12.44 16.37
N THR A 78 -6.62 12.45 15.27
CA THR A 78 -7.18 13.68 14.68
C THR A 78 -8.67 13.89 15.01
N CYS A 79 -9.29 12.90 15.66
CA CYS A 79 -10.70 12.97 16.02
C CYS A 79 -10.98 12.11 17.25
N LEU A 80 -11.56 12.70 18.29
CA LEU A 80 -12.05 11.95 19.44
C LEU A 80 -13.41 11.33 19.14
N ASN A 81 -13.62 10.10 19.57
CA ASN A 81 -14.88 9.35 19.45
C ASN A 81 -15.15 8.51 20.73
N GLY A 82 -14.89 9.08 21.91
CA GLY A 82 -15.00 8.36 23.16
C GLY A 82 -14.14 7.09 23.17
N GLU A 83 -14.70 5.96 23.61
CA GLU A 83 -13.99 4.66 23.65
C GLU A 83 -13.52 4.18 22.27
N GLY A 84 -14.23 4.54 21.20
CA GLY A 84 -13.88 4.21 19.82
C GLY A 84 -12.79 5.10 19.21
N THR A 85 -12.15 5.98 19.99
CA THR A 85 -11.05 6.80 19.51
C THR A 85 -9.85 5.93 19.13
N PHE A 86 -9.42 6.04 17.87
CA PHE A 86 -8.26 5.30 17.37
C PHE A 86 -7.01 6.18 17.42
N PHE A 87 -5.94 5.65 17.99
CA PHE A 87 -4.65 6.31 18.07
C PHE A 87 -3.63 5.63 17.16
N LEU A 88 -2.88 6.45 16.43
CA LEU A 88 -1.77 6.02 15.57
C LEU A 88 -0.43 6.33 16.25
N PRO A 89 0.57 5.46 16.17
CA PRO A 89 1.91 5.78 16.64
C PRO A 89 2.52 6.91 15.80
N PHE A 90 3.20 7.81 16.49
CA PHE A 90 3.95 8.92 15.88
C PHE A 90 5.43 8.83 16.30
N ASN A 91 6.00 7.63 16.19
CA ASN A 91 7.36 7.30 16.60
C ASN A 91 8.31 7.20 15.42
N MET A 92 9.59 7.47 15.70
CA MET A 92 10.66 7.43 14.69
C MET A 92 10.95 6.01 14.18
N GLY A 93 10.70 5.00 15.00
CA GLY A 93 11.20 3.64 14.86
C GLY A 93 12.50 3.46 15.65
N ASN A 94 12.68 2.26 16.21
CA ASN A 94 13.85 1.91 17.02
C ASN A 94 14.72 0.88 16.30
N GLY A 95 15.99 1.21 16.05
CA GLY A 95 16.94 0.40 15.30
C GLY A 95 17.19 0.93 13.88
N GLU A 96 17.90 0.14 13.07
CA GLU A 96 18.37 0.57 11.75
C GLU A 96 17.78 -0.26 10.61
N GLY A 97 17.44 0.41 9.52
CA GLY A 97 17.08 -0.19 8.26
C GLY A 97 15.89 -1.14 8.37
N VAL A 98 16.00 -2.32 7.77
CA VAL A 98 14.94 -3.35 7.76
C VAL A 98 14.69 -4.00 9.12
N ASN A 99 15.60 -3.84 10.07
CA ASN A 99 15.49 -4.38 11.42
C ASN A 99 14.90 -3.38 12.44
N ALA A 100 14.62 -2.15 12.01
CA ALA A 100 13.96 -1.16 12.87
C ALA A 100 12.61 -1.69 13.36
N GLY A 101 12.34 -1.55 14.66
CA GLY A 101 11.09 -1.91 15.33
C GLY A 101 10.29 -0.69 15.74
N LYS A 102 9.23 -0.89 16.54
CA LYS A 102 8.40 0.17 17.10
C LYS A 102 9.16 1.04 18.11
N GLY A 103 8.57 2.20 18.44
CA GLY A 103 9.08 3.13 19.45
C GLY A 103 10.11 4.10 18.90
N ASN A 104 10.96 4.61 19.77
CA ASN A 104 11.96 5.61 19.45
C ASN A 104 13.36 5.16 19.90
N PRO A 105 14.43 5.70 19.30
CA PRO A 105 15.80 5.46 19.77
C PRO A 105 15.99 5.92 21.21
N THR A 106 16.83 5.24 21.96
CA THR A 106 17.25 5.65 23.30
C THR A 106 18.51 6.51 23.19
N PHE A 107 18.53 7.65 23.87
CA PHE A 107 19.67 8.56 23.94
C PHE A 107 20.20 8.62 25.35
N GLU A 108 21.51 8.92 25.52
CA GLU A 108 22.15 9.03 26.84
C GLU A 108 21.84 10.36 27.51
N ASP A 109 21.64 11.42 26.74
CA ASP A 109 21.57 12.82 27.19
C ASP A 109 20.19 13.47 27.02
N LYS A 110 19.22 12.76 26.41
CA LYS A 110 17.90 13.30 26.15
C LYS A 110 16.81 12.22 26.14
N TYR A 111 15.56 12.64 26.25
CA TYR A 111 14.41 11.74 26.15
C TYR A 111 14.22 11.21 24.72
N SER A 112 13.76 9.98 24.61
CA SER A 112 13.46 9.33 23.32
C SER A 112 12.48 10.12 22.45
N VAL A 113 11.61 10.90 23.08
CA VAL A 113 10.58 11.74 22.44
C VAL A 113 11.02 13.20 22.22
N SER A 114 12.30 13.54 22.44
CA SER A 114 12.81 14.92 22.34
C SER A 114 12.58 15.55 20.95
N TYR A 115 12.53 14.73 19.89
CA TYR A 115 12.23 15.19 18.53
C TYR A 115 10.89 15.96 18.44
N MET A 116 9.96 15.72 19.36
CA MET A 116 8.68 16.44 19.38
C MET A 116 8.88 17.95 19.54
N TRP A 117 9.73 18.40 20.49
CA TRP A 117 9.99 19.83 20.71
C TRP A 117 11.23 20.35 19.98
N GLU A 118 12.19 19.48 19.68
CA GLU A 118 13.39 19.86 18.93
C GLU A 118 13.11 20.03 17.43
N ASP A 119 12.11 19.32 16.87
CA ASP A 119 11.80 19.32 15.44
C ASP A 119 10.31 19.56 15.13
N ILE A 120 9.42 18.68 15.60
CA ILE A 120 8.01 18.66 15.14
C ILE A 120 7.24 19.91 15.54
N LEU A 121 7.47 20.42 16.77
CA LEU A 121 6.79 21.60 17.30
C LEU A 121 7.55 22.89 17.06
N THR A 122 8.62 22.87 16.27
CA THR A 122 9.25 24.10 15.81
C THR A 122 8.27 24.89 14.95
N LYS A 123 8.44 26.20 14.90
CA LYS A 123 7.54 27.09 14.15
C LYS A 123 7.47 26.70 12.68
N GLU A 124 8.62 26.41 12.11
CA GLU A 124 8.79 26.08 10.69
C GLU A 124 8.09 24.75 10.36
N THR A 125 8.35 23.70 11.12
CA THR A 125 7.74 22.37 10.90
C THR A 125 6.24 22.40 11.16
N LEU A 126 5.79 23.07 12.22
CA LEU A 126 4.37 23.16 12.54
C LEU A 126 3.58 23.90 11.44
N LEU A 127 4.13 25.00 10.91
CA LEU A 127 3.53 25.73 9.80
C LEU A 127 3.53 24.89 8.51
N ASP A 128 4.60 24.15 8.22
CA ASP A 128 4.66 23.25 7.07
C ASP A 128 3.63 22.11 7.19
N LEU A 129 3.49 21.51 8.38
CA LEU A 129 2.45 20.51 8.68
C LEU A 129 1.04 21.05 8.39
N ILE A 130 0.70 22.21 8.96
CA ILE A 130 -0.63 22.81 8.84
C ILE A 130 -0.94 23.20 7.39
N THR A 131 0.04 23.76 6.66
CA THR A 131 -0.21 24.33 5.33
C THR A 131 -0.07 23.33 4.19
N LYS A 132 0.66 22.21 4.39
CA LYS A 132 1.07 21.34 3.29
C LYS A 132 0.85 19.84 3.52
N PHE A 133 0.58 19.42 4.75
CA PHE A 133 0.36 18.00 5.04
C PHE A 133 -1.07 17.70 5.50
N ILE A 134 -1.67 18.58 6.31
CA ILE A 134 -3.01 18.33 6.84
C ILE A 134 -4.06 18.59 5.76
N PHE A 135 -4.95 17.61 5.55
CA PHE A 135 -6.09 17.75 4.65
C PHE A 135 -7.28 16.91 5.13
N VAL A 136 -8.47 17.22 4.61
CA VAL A 136 -9.68 16.44 4.89
C VAL A 136 -9.92 15.46 3.74
N GLN A 137 -9.86 14.19 4.04
CA GLN A 137 -10.22 13.13 3.11
C GLN A 137 -11.71 12.81 3.25
N THR A 138 -12.39 12.76 2.11
CA THR A 138 -13.82 12.42 2.03
C THR A 138 -14.00 11.04 1.41
N LYS A 139 -14.71 10.14 2.09
CA LYS A 139 -15.09 8.82 1.58
C LYS A 139 -16.60 8.66 1.59
N GLU A 140 -17.16 8.08 0.53
CA GLU A 140 -18.55 7.60 0.55
C GLU A 140 -18.56 6.21 1.18
N GLU A 141 -19.23 6.07 2.32
CA GLU A 141 -19.55 4.80 2.96
C GLU A 141 -21.04 4.51 2.76
N THR A 142 -21.39 3.28 2.41
CA THR A 142 -22.79 2.84 2.37
C THR A 142 -23.10 2.21 3.73
N ASP A 143 -24.09 2.76 4.43
CA ASP A 143 -24.59 2.21 5.68
C ASP A 143 -25.20 0.82 5.41
N GLU A 144 -24.60 -0.23 5.98
CA GLU A 144 -24.96 -1.62 5.70
C GLU A 144 -26.41 -1.96 6.11
N LEU A 145 -26.97 -1.28 7.12
CA LEU A 145 -28.31 -1.53 7.62
C LEU A 145 -29.38 -0.77 6.83
N THR A 146 -29.07 0.43 6.36
CA THR A 146 -30.06 1.30 5.71
C THR A 146 -29.88 1.44 4.21
N GLY A 147 -28.77 0.98 3.66
CA GLY A 147 -28.39 1.17 2.25
C GLY A 147 -28.12 2.64 1.87
N LYS A 148 -28.16 3.56 2.83
CA LYS A 148 -27.96 4.98 2.57
C LYS A 148 -26.47 5.30 2.47
N LYS A 149 -26.12 6.09 1.47
CA LYS A 149 -24.76 6.64 1.35
C LYS A 149 -24.55 7.72 2.41
N LYS A 150 -23.49 7.56 3.20
CA LYS A 150 -22.99 8.59 4.12
C LYS A 150 -21.63 9.07 3.63
N ILE A 151 -21.42 10.37 3.73
CA ILE A 151 -20.11 10.96 3.50
C ILE A 151 -19.38 10.96 4.83
N LYS A 152 -18.25 10.23 4.90
CA LYS A 152 -17.35 10.25 6.04
C LYS A 152 -16.15 11.12 5.72
N GLU A 153 -15.93 12.10 6.57
CA GLU A 153 -14.76 12.98 6.49
C GLU A 153 -13.76 12.59 7.58
N THR A 154 -12.50 12.53 7.20
CA THR A 154 -11.39 12.23 8.11
C THR A 154 -10.30 13.28 7.92
N LEU A 155 -9.87 13.91 8.99
CA LEU A 155 -8.71 14.79 8.97
C LEU A 155 -7.45 13.90 8.96
N ILE A 156 -6.66 14.03 7.92
CA ILE A 156 -5.42 13.28 7.73
C ILE A 156 -4.26 14.12 8.26
N PHE A 157 -3.50 13.53 9.17
CA PHE A 157 -2.24 14.02 9.70
C PHE A 157 -1.16 12.98 9.37
N PRO A 158 0.05 13.37 8.93
CA PRO A 158 1.08 12.40 8.56
C PRO A 158 1.60 11.64 9.79
N ARG A 159 1.85 10.34 9.63
CA ARG A 159 2.65 9.59 10.59
C ARG A 159 4.11 10.03 10.49
N TYR A 160 4.91 9.78 11.54
CA TYR A 160 6.29 10.25 11.58
C TYR A 160 7.10 9.86 10.33
N HIS A 161 7.12 8.58 9.97
CA HIS A 161 7.87 8.09 8.80
C HIS A 161 7.40 8.70 7.46
N GLN A 162 6.11 9.07 7.35
CA GLN A 162 5.57 9.74 6.16
C GLN A 162 6.07 11.18 6.07
N LEU A 163 6.09 11.88 7.20
CA LEU A 163 6.65 13.22 7.29
C LEU A 163 8.17 13.22 7.02
N ASP A 164 8.89 12.31 7.65
CA ASP A 164 10.35 12.20 7.57
C ASP A 164 10.80 11.90 6.14
N VAL A 165 10.21 10.91 5.46
CA VAL A 165 10.58 10.59 4.06
C VAL A 165 10.39 11.76 3.13
N ILE A 166 9.27 12.50 3.23
CA ILE A 166 9.02 13.66 2.36
C ILE A 166 10.05 14.76 2.62
N ARG A 167 10.31 15.08 3.88
CA ARG A 167 11.28 16.12 4.26
C ARG A 167 12.69 15.77 3.81
N ARG A 168 13.13 14.52 4.00
CA ARG A 168 14.46 14.06 3.54
C ARG A 168 14.59 14.09 2.03
N LEU A 169 13.55 13.66 1.29
CA LEU A 169 13.55 13.71 -0.17
C LEU A 169 13.67 15.16 -0.68
N LEU A 170 12.88 16.07 -0.11
CA LEU A 170 12.93 17.48 -0.51
C LEU A 170 14.28 18.13 -0.18
N ALA A 171 14.86 17.85 0.98
CA ALA A 171 16.18 18.35 1.37
C ALA A 171 17.28 17.84 0.43
N ASP A 172 17.27 16.54 0.11
CA ASP A 172 18.25 15.96 -0.82
C ASP A 172 18.09 16.49 -2.25
N LEU A 173 16.86 16.67 -2.72
CA LEU A 173 16.57 17.24 -4.04
C LEU A 173 16.98 18.73 -4.13
N TYR A 174 16.86 19.48 -3.04
CA TYR A 174 17.30 20.86 -3.01
C TYR A 174 18.80 21.00 -3.26
N VAL A 175 19.59 20.05 -2.74
CA VAL A 175 21.06 19.99 -2.92
C VAL A 175 21.43 19.36 -4.27
N ASN A 176 20.89 18.16 -4.55
CA ASN A 176 21.32 17.31 -5.67
C ASN A 176 20.55 17.57 -6.97
N ARG A 177 19.50 18.39 -6.92
CA ARG A 177 18.68 18.77 -8.08
C ARG A 177 18.03 17.58 -8.77
N THR A 178 17.99 17.58 -10.12
CA THR A 178 17.43 16.51 -10.94
C THR A 178 18.43 15.36 -11.12
N THR A 179 17.97 14.27 -11.75
CA THR A 179 18.76 13.07 -12.10
C THR A 179 19.04 12.08 -10.97
N GLN A 180 18.34 12.21 -9.85
CA GLN A 180 18.45 11.26 -8.76
C GLN A 180 17.37 10.17 -8.84
N ASN A 181 17.75 8.95 -8.47
CA ASN A 181 16.80 7.88 -8.24
C ASN A 181 16.70 7.61 -6.73
N TYR A 182 15.48 7.38 -6.27
CA TYR A 182 15.18 7.14 -4.86
C TYR A 182 14.37 5.87 -4.72
N LEU A 183 14.79 4.99 -3.83
CA LEU A 183 14.03 3.83 -3.39
C LEU A 183 13.44 4.10 -2.02
N ILE A 184 12.13 4.03 -1.90
CA ILE A 184 11.39 4.18 -0.65
C ILE A 184 10.79 2.82 -0.30
N GLN A 185 11.43 2.13 0.65
CA GLN A 185 10.99 0.83 1.11
C GLN A 185 10.05 0.99 2.30
N HIS A 186 8.78 1.06 2.03
CA HIS A 186 7.73 1.17 3.04
C HIS A 186 6.85 -0.07 3.04
N SER A 187 6.72 -0.74 4.17
CA SER A 187 5.89 -1.92 4.37
C SER A 187 4.43 -1.71 3.96
N ALA A 188 3.69 -2.78 3.75
CA ALA A 188 2.22 -2.74 3.68
C ALA A 188 1.66 -2.06 4.94
N GLY A 189 0.51 -1.38 4.84
CA GLY A 189 -0.07 -0.64 5.96
C GLY A 189 0.65 0.66 6.37
N SER A 190 1.75 1.03 5.70
CA SER A 190 2.49 2.28 5.98
C SER A 190 1.77 3.55 5.51
N GLY A 191 0.71 3.42 4.69
CA GLY A 191 0.03 4.56 4.08
C GLY A 191 0.79 5.17 2.90
N LYS A 192 1.44 4.36 2.06
CA LYS A 192 2.18 4.78 0.85
C LYS A 192 1.40 5.75 -0.02
N THR A 193 0.11 5.49 -0.23
CA THR A 193 -0.78 6.33 -1.02
C THR A 193 -0.75 7.80 -0.61
N ASN A 194 -0.83 8.08 0.70
CA ASN A 194 -0.75 9.45 1.20
C ASN A 194 0.66 10.03 1.04
N SER A 195 1.71 9.23 1.28
CA SER A 195 3.10 9.66 1.06
C SER A 195 3.34 10.06 -0.40
N ILE A 196 2.83 9.28 -1.36
CA ILE A 196 2.89 9.57 -2.80
C ILE A 196 2.14 10.88 -3.12
N ALA A 197 0.94 11.06 -2.57
CA ALA A 197 0.16 12.27 -2.80
C ALA A 197 0.88 13.51 -2.25
N TRP A 198 1.38 13.47 -1.02
CA TRP A 198 2.19 14.58 -0.46
C TRP A 198 3.43 14.85 -1.29
N LEU A 199 4.19 13.81 -1.66
CA LEU A 199 5.38 13.96 -2.48
C LEU A 199 5.05 14.65 -3.81
N ALA A 200 4.00 14.18 -4.51
CA ALA A 200 3.60 14.75 -5.79
C ALA A 200 3.30 16.26 -5.68
N HIS A 201 2.49 16.66 -4.70
CA HIS A 201 2.18 18.07 -4.47
C HIS A 201 3.40 18.89 -4.08
N ARG A 202 4.27 18.36 -3.22
CA ARG A 202 5.49 19.05 -2.79
C ARG A 202 6.47 19.25 -3.94
N LEU A 203 6.62 18.27 -4.82
CA LEU A 203 7.51 18.37 -6.00
C LEU A 203 7.04 19.43 -7.00
N THR A 204 5.73 19.65 -7.15
CA THR A 204 5.21 20.70 -8.05
C THR A 204 5.52 22.13 -7.59
N SER A 205 5.78 22.30 -6.30
CA SER A 205 6.06 23.60 -5.67
C SER A 205 7.50 23.73 -5.16
N LEU A 206 8.37 22.78 -5.49
CA LEU A 206 9.77 22.84 -5.10
C LEU A 206 10.55 23.78 -6.02
N HIS A 207 11.12 24.82 -5.43
CA HIS A 207 11.91 25.85 -6.14
C HIS A 207 13.37 25.78 -5.72
N ASP A 208 14.23 26.19 -6.61
CA ASP A 208 15.66 26.38 -6.33
C ASP A 208 15.94 27.77 -5.72
N GLU A 209 17.22 28.09 -5.49
CA GLU A 209 17.68 29.36 -4.93
C GLU A 209 17.33 30.57 -5.81
N GLU A 210 17.18 30.36 -7.12
CA GLU A 210 16.77 31.38 -8.09
C GLU A 210 15.25 31.50 -8.22
N ASN A 211 14.48 30.82 -7.32
CA ASN A 211 13.02 30.74 -7.33
C ASN A 211 12.43 30.14 -8.62
N LYS A 212 13.18 29.25 -9.29
CA LYS A 212 12.70 28.45 -10.43
C LYS A 212 12.22 27.09 -9.96
N VAL A 213 11.10 26.60 -10.50
CA VAL A 213 10.61 25.25 -10.20
C VAL A 213 11.66 24.21 -10.58
N ILE A 214 11.89 23.23 -9.69
CA ILE A 214 12.83 22.13 -9.97
C ILE A 214 12.22 21.13 -10.94
N PHE A 215 10.90 20.90 -10.91
CA PHE A 215 10.21 19.98 -11.81
C PHE A 215 9.04 20.68 -12.52
N ASP A 216 8.97 20.54 -13.83
CA ASP A 216 7.88 21.08 -14.64
C ASP A 216 6.62 20.24 -14.52
N ASN A 217 6.79 18.91 -14.49
CA ASN A 217 5.70 17.94 -14.38
C ASN A 217 6.07 16.84 -13.37
N VAL A 218 5.07 16.36 -12.64
CA VAL A 218 5.15 15.17 -11.79
C VAL A 218 4.26 14.09 -12.38
N VAL A 219 4.80 12.90 -12.62
CA VAL A 219 4.08 11.77 -13.18
C VAL A 219 3.97 10.70 -12.12
N ILE A 220 2.76 10.28 -11.78
CA ILE A 220 2.50 9.16 -10.87
C ILE A 220 2.14 7.95 -11.72
N VAL A 221 2.89 6.87 -11.56
CA VAL A 221 2.71 5.61 -12.28
C VAL A 221 2.24 4.54 -11.29
N THR A 222 1.09 3.93 -11.54
CA THR A 222 0.52 2.86 -10.72
C THR A 222 0.44 1.57 -11.52
N ASP A 223 0.54 0.43 -10.85
CA ASP A 223 0.46 -0.89 -11.48
C ASP A 223 -0.94 -1.24 -12.00
N ARG A 224 -1.99 -0.72 -11.39
CA ARG A 224 -3.37 -1.11 -11.71
C ARG A 224 -3.84 -0.51 -13.04
N VAL A 225 -4.62 -1.30 -13.79
CA VAL A 225 -5.25 -0.92 -15.07
C VAL A 225 -6.08 0.37 -14.92
N VAL A 226 -6.70 0.53 -13.75
CA VAL A 226 -7.37 1.78 -13.35
C VAL A 226 -6.56 2.41 -12.23
N VAL A 227 -6.14 3.65 -12.41
CA VAL A 227 -5.49 4.41 -11.34
C VAL A 227 -6.32 4.32 -10.07
N ASP A 228 -5.70 3.84 -8.99
CA ASP A 228 -6.38 3.52 -7.75
C ASP A 228 -7.24 4.71 -7.27
N ARG A 229 -8.52 4.46 -7.01
CA ARG A 229 -9.46 5.49 -6.53
C ARG A 229 -8.98 6.13 -5.22
N GLN A 230 -8.28 5.36 -4.38
CA GLN A 230 -7.72 5.89 -3.14
C GLN A 230 -6.60 6.91 -3.42
N LEU A 231 -5.71 6.59 -4.35
CA LEU A 231 -4.65 7.50 -4.76
C LEU A 231 -5.24 8.74 -5.46
N GLN A 232 -6.21 8.58 -6.36
CA GLN A 232 -6.91 9.70 -6.97
C GLN A 232 -7.55 10.60 -5.90
N SER A 233 -8.28 10.01 -4.95
CA SER A 233 -8.94 10.73 -3.86
C SER A 233 -7.93 11.45 -2.97
N ALA A 234 -6.78 10.85 -2.66
CA ALA A 234 -5.74 11.48 -1.86
C ALA A 234 -5.08 12.64 -2.61
N VAL A 235 -4.73 12.45 -3.89
CA VAL A 235 -4.09 13.49 -4.71
C VAL A 235 -5.05 14.65 -4.98
N LEU A 236 -6.32 14.36 -5.34
CA LEU A 236 -7.34 15.40 -5.56
C LEU A 236 -7.78 16.09 -4.26
N GLY A 237 -7.80 15.37 -3.13
CA GLY A 237 -8.16 15.93 -1.82
C GLY A 237 -7.19 17.01 -1.32
N MET A 238 -5.97 17.04 -1.85
CA MET A 238 -4.95 18.07 -1.57
C MET A 238 -4.94 19.20 -2.61
N GLU A 239 -5.78 19.13 -3.65
CA GLU A 239 -5.79 20.13 -4.72
C GLU A 239 -6.43 21.44 -4.25
N HIS A 240 -5.63 22.48 -4.15
CA HIS A 240 -6.12 23.82 -3.81
C HIS A 240 -6.54 24.66 -5.05
N LYS A 241 -6.20 24.19 -6.26
CA LYS A 241 -6.54 24.84 -7.54
C LYS A 241 -6.96 23.79 -8.54
N THR A 242 -8.18 23.87 -9.04
CA THR A 242 -8.71 22.97 -10.07
C THR A 242 -7.87 23.00 -11.36
N GLY A 243 -7.64 21.80 -11.93
CA GLY A 243 -6.95 21.68 -13.23
C GLY A 243 -5.44 21.46 -13.16
N LEU A 244 -4.85 21.33 -11.98
CA LEU A 244 -3.44 20.96 -11.82
C LEU A 244 -3.18 19.48 -12.08
N ILE A 245 -4.20 18.63 -11.90
CA ILE A 245 -4.10 17.18 -11.94
C ILE A 245 -4.86 16.64 -13.15
N ARG A 246 -4.21 15.75 -13.90
CA ARG A 246 -4.85 14.99 -14.98
C ARG A 246 -4.67 13.50 -14.76
N VAL A 247 -5.78 12.81 -14.61
CA VAL A 247 -5.81 11.33 -14.51
C VAL A 247 -6.00 10.77 -15.91
N MET A 248 -5.09 9.86 -16.33
CA MET A 248 -5.15 9.13 -17.60
C MET A 248 -5.90 7.83 -17.37
N ASP A 249 -7.20 7.84 -17.61
CA ASP A 249 -8.06 6.65 -17.56
C ASP A 249 -7.83 5.71 -18.76
N GLU A 250 -8.60 4.64 -18.85
CA GLU A 250 -8.53 3.64 -19.92
C GLU A 250 -8.86 4.22 -21.30
N LYS A 251 -9.61 5.32 -21.37
CA LYS A 251 -10.01 5.98 -22.62
C LYS A 251 -8.92 6.89 -23.17
N CYS A 252 -7.96 7.29 -22.33
CA CYS A 252 -6.87 8.15 -22.74
C CYS A 252 -5.82 7.37 -23.52
N THR A 253 -5.44 7.91 -24.68
CA THR A 253 -4.43 7.34 -25.57
C THR A 253 -3.01 7.76 -25.16
N SER A 254 -1.98 7.13 -25.77
CA SER A 254 -0.58 7.55 -25.62
C SER A 254 -0.36 8.97 -26.15
N ALA A 255 -1.15 9.41 -27.15
CA ALA A 255 -1.12 10.78 -27.67
C ALA A 255 -1.62 11.80 -26.62
N ASP A 256 -2.68 11.46 -25.88
CA ASP A 256 -3.19 12.32 -24.79
C ASP A 256 -2.15 12.47 -23.68
N LEU A 257 -1.46 11.39 -23.35
CA LEU A 257 -0.36 11.41 -22.38
C LEU A 257 0.80 12.31 -22.87
N ALA A 258 1.20 12.16 -24.13
CA ALA A 258 2.24 13.00 -24.72
C ALA A 258 1.86 14.50 -24.73
N LEU A 259 0.58 14.82 -25.01
CA LEU A 259 0.06 16.18 -24.92
C LEU A 259 0.11 16.73 -23.49
N ALA A 260 -0.25 15.91 -22.48
CA ALA A 260 -0.18 16.32 -21.08
C ALA A 260 1.26 16.58 -20.62
N LEU A 261 2.22 15.72 -21.02
CA LEU A 261 3.65 15.88 -20.72
C LEU A 261 4.26 17.12 -21.40
N LYS A 262 3.84 17.42 -22.63
CA LYS A 262 4.25 18.64 -23.35
C LYS A 262 3.59 19.90 -22.78
N GLY A 263 2.40 19.77 -22.24
CA GLY A 263 1.58 20.88 -21.72
C GLY A 263 2.00 21.37 -20.32
N ASN A 264 1.10 22.11 -19.69
CA ASN A 264 1.32 22.75 -18.38
C ASN A 264 0.69 21.98 -17.21
N THR A 265 0.22 20.73 -17.44
CA THR A 265 -0.34 19.87 -16.39
C THR A 265 0.73 19.59 -15.35
N LYS A 266 0.48 19.91 -14.09
CA LYS A 266 1.49 19.76 -13.03
C LYS A 266 1.64 18.32 -12.55
N ILE A 267 0.52 17.62 -12.33
CA ILE A 267 0.50 16.22 -11.88
C ILE A 267 -0.26 15.39 -12.92
N ILE A 268 0.35 14.31 -13.38
CA ILE A 268 -0.23 13.36 -14.33
C ILE A 268 -0.24 11.99 -13.65
N ALA A 269 -1.42 11.42 -13.40
CA ALA A 269 -1.54 10.06 -12.87
C ALA A 269 -1.88 9.09 -14.02
N THR A 270 -1.12 8.01 -14.13
CA THR A 270 -1.24 7.03 -15.21
C THR A 270 -0.88 5.61 -14.74
N THR A 271 -1.02 4.64 -15.63
CA THR A 271 -0.75 3.22 -15.34
C THR A 271 0.60 2.78 -15.90
N ILE A 272 1.15 1.69 -15.35
CA ILE A 272 2.46 1.14 -15.73
C ILE A 272 2.54 0.75 -17.20
N GLN A 273 1.41 0.35 -17.82
CA GLN A 273 1.35 0.00 -19.25
C GLN A 273 1.75 1.17 -20.17
N LYS A 274 1.63 2.41 -19.66
CA LYS A 274 2.03 3.62 -20.40
C LYS A 274 3.46 4.05 -20.10
N PHE A 275 4.18 3.37 -19.20
CA PHE A 275 5.53 3.74 -18.77
C PHE A 275 6.55 3.82 -19.93
N PRO A 276 6.61 2.88 -20.88
CA PRO A 276 7.53 2.99 -22.03
C PRO A 276 7.29 4.26 -22.87
N TYR A 277 6.03 4.66 -23.04
CA TYR A 277 5.68 5.90 -23.76
C TYR A 277 6.07 7.16 -22.98
N ILE A 278 6.04 7.11 -21.64
CA ILE A 278 6.54 8.21 -20.79
C ILE A 278 8.03 8.41 -21.06
N VAL A 279 8.83 7.34 -20.95
CA VAL A 279 10.29 7.38 -21.13
C VAL A 279 10.65 7.92 -22.52
N ASP A 280 10.02 7.42 -23.59
CA ASP A 280 10.26 7.88 -24.95
C ASP A 280 9.88 9.36 -25.15
N THR A 281 8.74 9.79 -24.60
CA THR A 281 8.29 11.19 -24.73
C THR A 281 9.21 12.15 -23.97
N VAL A 282 9.57 11.82 -22.75
CA VAL A 282 10.41 12.64 -21.87
C VAL A 282 11.82 12.81 -22.43
N LYS A 283 12.37 11.76 -23.05
CA LYS A 283 13.67 11.77 -23.75
C LYS A 283 13.74 12.84 -24.85
N GLY A 284 12.60 13.09 -25.51
CA GLY A 284 12.48 14.16 -26.53
C GLY A 284 12.30 15.57 -25.94
N LEU A 285 11.99 15.71 -24.64
CA LEU A 285 11.67 16.98 -23.99
C LEU A 285 12.81 17.46 -23.08
N LYS A 286 14.02 17.61 -23.62
CA LYS A 286 15.24 17.96 -22.87
C LYS A 286 15.18 19.29 -22.12
N GLN A 287 14.27 20.19 -22.50
CA GLN A 287 14.08 21.49 -21.86
C GLN A 287 13.21 21.41 -20.58
N LYS A 288 12.47 20.32 -20.39
CA LYS A 288 11.61 20.08 -19.22
C LYS A 288 12.22 19.10 -18.25
N ARG A 289 11.95 19.29 -16.97
CA ARG A 289 12.39 18.42 -15.87
C ARG A 289 11.19 17.67 -15.30
N PHE A 290 11.34 16.36 -15.13
CA PHE A 290 10.27 15.45 -14.73
C PHE A 290 10.61 14.75 -13.42
N ALA A 291 9.61 14.64 -12.54
CA ALA A 291 9.62 13.72 -11.43
C ALA A 291 8.66 12.55 -11.74
N VAL A 292 9.14 11.32 -11.66
CA VAL A 292 8.33 10.12 -11.89
C VAL A 292 8.24 9.34 -10.58
N ILE A 293 7.03 9.24 -10.03
CA ILE A 293 6.73 8.50 -8.81
C ILE A 293 6.09 7.18 -9.22
N ILE A 294 6.66 6.06 -8.78
CA ILE A 294 6.22 4.72 -9.13
C ILE A 294 5.67 4.06 -7.87
N ASP A 295 4.39 3.68 -7.91
CA ASP A 295 3.72 3.00 -6.81
C ASP A 295 3.70 1.50 -7.07
N GLU A 296 3.99 0.71 -6.03
CA GLU A 296 3.97 -0.75 -6.04
C GLU A 296 4.80 -1.36 -7.19
N ALA A 297 6.09 -1.01 -7.25
CA ALA A 297 7.02 -1.49 -8.28
C ALA A 297 7.16 -3.04 -8.36
N HIS A 298 6.47 -3.81 -7.49
CA HIS A 298 6.65 -5.26 -7.34
C HIS A 298 5.43 -6.10 -7.75
N SER A 299 4.39 -5.53 -8.36
CA SER A 299 3.15 -6.29 -8.61
C SER A 299 3.16 -7.02 -9.96
N SER A 300 2.48 -8.19 -9.97
CA SER A 300 2.57 -9.23 -11.00
C SER A 300 1.54 -9.13 -12.14
N THR A 301 0.97 -7.95 -12.42
CA THR A 301 -0.16 -7.82 -13.36
C THR A 301 0.20 -7.45 -14.79
N ALA A 302 1.46 -7.13 -15.07
CA ALA A 302 1.93 -6.73 -16.39
C ALA A 302 2.24 -7.94 -17.30
N GLY A 303 1.28 -8.80 -17.54
CA GLY A 303 1.44 -10.06 -18.26
C GLY A 303 1.82 -9.95 -19.74
N LYS A 304 1.49 -10.98 -20.53
CA LYS A 304 1.81 -11.15 -21.96
C LYS A 304 1.54 -9.93 -22.85
N ASP A 305 0.60 -9.08 -22.48
CA ASP A 305 0.24 -7.88 -23.24
C ASP A 305 1.37 -6.82 -23.20
N MET A 306 2.07 -6.69 -22.07
CA MET A 306 3.23 -5.80 -21.97
C MET A 306 4.44 -6.34 -22.72
N ALA A 307 4.69 -7.65 -22.64
CA ALA A 307 5.71 -8.30 -23.44
C ALA A 307 5.44 -8.10 -24.96
N ALA A 308 4.17 -8.21 -25.39
CA ALA A 308 3.76 -7.96 -26.77
C ALA A 308 3.97 -6.49 -27.18
N ILE A 309 3.65 -5.52 -26.32
CA ILE A 309 3.90 -4.09 -26.57
C ILE A 309 5.40 -3.83 -26.70
N THR A 310 6.21 -4.39 -25.80
CA THR A 310 7.67 -4.24 -25.83
C THR A 310 8.29 -4.86 -27.07
N MET A 311 7.80 -6.04 -27.52
CA MET A 311 8.20 -6.68 -28.76
C MET A 311 7.75 -5.88 -30.00
N THR A 312 6.51 -5.35 -29.98
CA THR A 312 5.94 -4.56 -31.10
C THR A 312 6.72 -3.26 -31.33
N LEU A 313 7.27 -2.69 -30.25
CA LEU A 313 8.13 -1.51 -30.33
C LEU A 313 9.56 -1.83 -30.82
N GLY A 314 9.84 -3.09 -31.22
CA GLY A 314 11.13 -3.51 -31.78
C GLY A 314 12.29 -3.50 -30.78
N LYS A 315 12.01 -3.62 -29.49
CA LYS A 315 12.97 -3.38 -28.39
C LYS A 315 13.58 -4.66 -27.78
N GLY A 316 13.66 -5.77 -28.53
CA GLY A 316 14.44 -6.96 -28.16
C GLY A 316 13.72 -8.07 -27.40
N GLU A 317 14.45 -9.08 -26.96
CA GLU A 317 13.91 -10.21 -26.20
C GLU A 317 13.49 -9.79 -24.78
N VAL A 318 12.34 -10.25 -24.34
CA VAL A 318 11.79 -10.04 -23.01
C VAL A 318 12.20 -11.22 -22.14
N SER A 319 12.85 -10.98 -21.02
CA SER A 319 13.14 -12.02 -20.04
C SER A 319 11.91 -12.32 -19.21
N PHE A 320 11.46 -13.59 -19.22
CA PHE A 320 10.43 -14.07 -18.34
C PHE A 320 11.04 -14.75 -17.12
N ASP A 321 10.36 -14.69 -15.99
CA ASP A 321 10.75 -15.51 -14.85
C ASP A 321 10.53 -17.01 -15.15
N THR A 322 10.88 -17.87 -14.19
CA THR A 322 10.76 -19.34 -14.33
C THR A 322 9.33 -19.82 -14.55
N GLU A 323 8.33 -18.97 -14.36
CA GLU A 323 6.89 -19.27 -14.56
C GLU A 323 6.33 -18.61 -15.81
N GLY A 324 7.15 -17.86 -16.56
CA GLY A 324 6.73 -17.13 -17.77
C GLY A 324 5.87 -15.90 -17.44
N THR A 325 5.99 -15.36 -16.23
CA THR A 325 5.35 -14.12 -15.82
C THR A 325 6.33 -12.97 -15.93
N TYR A 326 5.85 -11.83 -16.37
CA TYR A 326 6.58 -10.58 -16.51
C TYR A 326 5.85 -9.54 -15.68
N ASP A 327 6.48 -9.04 -14.65
CA ASP A 327 5.82 -8.14 -13.71
C ASP A 327 6.14 -6.66 -13.96
N SER A 328 5.51 -5.77 -13.22
CA SER A 328 5.67 -4.33 -13.36
C SER A 328 7.07 -3.84 -13.07
N GLU A 329 7.76 -4.49 -12.13
CA GLU A 329 9.14 -4.17 -11.77
C GLU A 329 10.08 -4.51 -12.92
N ASP A 330 9.88 -5.66 -13.58
CA ASP A 330 10.67 -6.08 -14.73
C ASP A 330 10.51 -5.09 -15.91
N VAL A 331 9.28 -4.57 -16.13
CA VAL A 331 9.03 -3.51 -17.14
C VAL A 331 9.87 -2.27 -16.89
N ILE A 332 9.89 -1.80 -15.63
CA ILE A 332 10.63 -0.60 -15.23
C ILE A 332 12.13 -0.84 -15.38
N VAL A 333 12.62 -1.98 -14.87
CA VAL A 333 14.03 -2.37 -14.92
C VAL A 333 14.52 -2.47 -16.37
N ASP A 334 13.79 -3.18 -17.23
CA ASP A 334 14.15 -3.37 -18.63
C ASP A 334 14.14 -2.05 -19.40
N GLU A 335 13.12 -1.20 -19.17
CA GLU A 335 13.01 0.08 -19.86
C GLU A 335 14.15 1.04 -19.44
N LEU A 336 14.52 1.05 -18.16
CA LEU A 336 15.64 1.83 -17.67
C LEU A 336 17.00 1.29 -18.14
N ALA A 337 17.15 -0.03 -18.18
CA ALA A 337 18.36 -0.67 -18.69
C ALA A 337 18.59 -0.32 -20.19
N ARG A 338 17.50 -0.27 -20.98
CA ARG A 338 17.57 0.05 -22.43
C ARG A 338 17.82 1.52 -22.71
N ASN A 339 17.15 2.42 -22.00
CA ASN A 339 17.20 3.85 -22.28
C ASN A 339 18.25 4.60 -21.47
N GLY A 340 18.85 3.95 -20.47
CA GLY A 340 19.79 4.59 -19.55
C GLY A 340 19.15 5.67 -18.67
N LYS A 341 19.97 6.25 -17.80
CA LYS A 341 19.54 7.35 -16.92
C LYS A 341 19.31 8.63 -17.73
N GLN A 342 18.10 9.18 -17.67
CA GLN A 342 17.78 10.42 -18.37
C GLN A 342 18.17 11.64 -17.52
N PRO A 343 18.90 12.63 -18.10
CA PRO A 343 19.43 13.77 -17.33
C PRO A 343 18.36 14.76 -16.85
N ASN A 344 17.15 14.65 -17.35
CA ASN A 344 16.02 15.51 -17.00
C ASN A 344 14.92 14.80 -16.18
N VAL A 345 15.21 13.60 -15.64
CA VAL A 345 14.24 12.80 -14.90
C VAL A 345 14.81 12.40 -13.54
N SER A 346 14.02 12.58 -12.49
CA SER A 346 14.23 11.94 -11.18
C SER A 346 13.13 10.93 -10.93
N MET A 347 13.48 9.77 -10.39
CA MET A 347 12.53 8.68 -10.16
C MET A 347 12.43 8.33 -8.67
N PHE A 348 11.19 8.10 -8.23
CA PHE A 348 10.86 7.78 -6.83
C PHE A 348 10.06 6.47 -6.81
N ALA A 349 10.72 5.36 -6.50
CA ALA A 349 10.11 4.04 -6.44
C ALA A 349 9.64 3.73 -5.02
N PHE A 350 8.35 3.53 -4.84
CA PHE A 350 7.74 3.07 -3.59
C PHE A 350 7.45 1.58 -3.68
N THR A 351 7.95 0.80 -2.74
CA THR A 351 7.71 -0.65 -2.67
C THR A 351 7.80 -1.15 -1.23
N ALA A 352 7.10 -2.24 -0.92
CA ALA A 352 7.25 -2.92 0.36
C ALA A 352 8.44 -3.88 0.37
N THR A 353 8.69 -4.56 -0.75
CA THR A 353 9.66 -5.65 -0.89
C THR A 353 10.47 -5.49 -2.18
N PRO A 354 11.54 -4.67 -2.16
CA PRO A 354 12.35 -4.44 -3.36
C PRO A 354 13.11 -5.71 -3.77
N LYS A 355 13.14 -6.02 -5.08
CA LYS A 355 14.03 -7.03 -5.65
C LYS A 355 15.48 -6.54 -5.66
N ALA A 356 16.44 -7.45 -5.84
CA ALA A 356 17.85 -7.09 -5.97
C ALA A 356 18.09 -6.11 -7.14
N THR A 357 17.40 -6.31 -8.26
CA THR A 357 17.46 -5.44 -9.44
C THR A 357 16.96 -4.02 -9.15
N THR A 358 15.89 -3.88 -8.37
CA THR A 358 15.38 -2.58 -7.95
C THR A 358 16.33 -1.86 -7.00
N LEU A 359 16.94 -2.61 -6.08
CA LEU A 359 18.00 -2.07 -5.22
C LEU A 359 19.20 -1.56 -6.03
N GLU A 360 19.61 -2.27 -7.09
CA GLU A 360 20.70 -1.84 -7.95
C GLU A 360 20.37 -0.53 -8.71
N LEU A 361 19.14 -0.38 -9.20
CA LEU A 361 18.74 0.79 -9.99
C LEU A 361 18.41 2.03 -9.15
N PHE A 362 17.73 1.85 -8.03
CA PHE A 362 17.19 2.94 -7.23
C PHE A 362 17.88 3.10 -5.87
N GLY A 363 18.59 2.06 -5.39
CA GLY A 363 19.26 2.09 -4.10
C GLY A 363 20.52 2.96 -4.10
N ARG A 364 20.86 3.49 -2.93
CA ARG A 364 22.10 4.25 -2.68
C ARG A 364 23.10 3.38 -1.91
N GLN A 365 24.38 3.57 -2.17
CA GLN A 365 25.43 2.91 -1.40
C GLN A 365 25.48 3.48 0.02
N ASN A 366 25.49 2.59 1.01
CA ASN A 366 25.79 2.93 2.39
C ASN A 366 27.30 2.99 2.62
N GLU A 367 27.72 3.32 3.84
CA GLU A 367 29.15 3.40 4.22
C GLU A 367 29.92 2.08 4.02
N LYS A 368 29.21 0.94 3.99
CA LYS A 368 29.77 -0.40 3.75
C LYS A 368 29.77 -0.78 2.26
N GLY A 369 29.42 0.15 1.35
CA GLY A 369 29.35 -0.09 -0.08
C GLY A 369 28.14 -0.91 -0.55
N GLN A 370 27.21 -1.27 0.34
CA GLN A 370 26.01 -2.03 0.00
C GLN A 370 24.90 -1.09 -0.47
N LYS A 371 24.14 -1.53 -1.47
CA LYS A 371 22.95 -0.81 -1.92
C LYS A 371 21.81 -0.96 -0.91
N GLN A 372 21.21 0.17 -0.52
CA GLN A 372 20.05 0.22 0.38
C GLN A 372 19.03 1.25 -0.09
N ALA A 373 17.79 1.15 0.43
CA ALA A 373 16.76 2.14 0.18
C ALA A 373 17.14 3.49 0.83
N PHE A 374 16.70 4.57 0.20
CA PHE A 374 16.87 5.94 0.71
C PHE A 374 16.15 6.15 2.04
N HIS A 375 14.96 5.56 2.18
CA HIS A 375 14.16 5.59 3.39
C HIS A 375 13.46 4.26 3.60
N ILE A 376 13.41 3.79 4.87
CA ILE A 376 12.83 2.51 5.24
C ILE A 376 11.81 2.69 6.35
N TYR A 377 10.59 2.19 6.14
CA TYR A 377 9.65 1.85 7.19
C TYR A 377 9.49 0.33 7.17
N SER A 378 10.10 -0.35 8.13
CA SER A 378 10.32 -1.79 8.08
C SER A 378 9.03 -2.58 8.25
N MET A 379 9.03 -3.83 7.76
CA MET A 379 7.95 -4.79 8.03
C MET A 379 7.85 -5.11 9.53
N LYS A 380 9.01 -5.24 10.22
CA LYS A 380 9.07 -5.46 11.66
C LYS A 380 8.37 -4.34 12.41
N GLN A 381 8.68 -3.08 12.10
CA GLN A 381 8.03 -1.92 12.72
C GLN A 381 6.52 -1.93 12.46
N ALA A 382 6.08 -2.24 11.23
CA ALA A 382 4.66 -2.29 10.89
C ALA A 382 3.90 -3.41 11.64
N ILE A 383 4.54 -4.57 11.88
CA ILE A 383 4.01 -5.66 12.70
C ILE A 383 3.89 -5.22 14.17
N GLU A 384 4.97 -4.71 14.73
CA GLU A 384 5.02 -4.31 16.15
C GLU A 384 4.10 -3.12 16.47
N GLU A 385 3.83 -2.25 15.48
CA GLU A 385 2.85 -1.17 15.57
C GLU A 385 1.41 -1.62 15.29
N GLY A 386 1.20 -2.89 14.88
CA GLY A 386 -0.13 -3.48 14.66
C GLY A 386 -0.79 -3.14 13.32
N PHE A 387 -0.05 -2.65 12.32
CA PHE A 387 -0.60 -2.35 10.98
C PHE A 387 -0.68 -3.56 10.07
N ILE A 388 0.16 -4.57 10.30
CA ILE A 388 0.12 -5.86 9.62
C ILE A 388 0.26 -6.99 10.62
N LEU A 389 -0.34 -8.14 10.31
CA LEU A 389 -0.23 -9.33 11.15
C LEU A 389 1.15 -9.97 10.99
N ASP A 390 1.67 -10.52 12.08
CA ASP A 390 2.86 -11.36 12.03
C ASP A 390 2.51 -12.71 11.39
N VAL A 391 2.88 -12.86 10.11
CA VAL A 391 2.60 -14.07 9.34
C VAL A 391 3.27 -15.30 9.97
N LEU A 392 4.44 -15.14 10.60
CA LEU A 392 5.18 -16.25 11.21
C LEU A 392 4.51 -16.79 12.47
N GLN A 393 3.76 -15.97 13.20
CA GLN A 393 2.98 -16.42 14.38
C GLN A 393 1.66 -17.09 13.99
N ASN A 394 1.14 -16.79 12.81
CA ASN A 394 -0.17 -17.27 12.34
C ASN A 394 -0.05 -18.20 11.12
N PHE A 395 1.07 -18.88 10.97
CA PHE A 395 1.40 -19.73 9.84
C PHE A 395 1.26 -21.22 10.23
N THR A 396 0.58 -22.00 9.40
CA THR A 396 0.49 -23.47 9.53
C THR A 396 0.93 -24.12 8.22
N GLU A 397 1.93 -24.99 8.28
CA GLU A 397 2.50 -25.67 7.12
C GLU A 397 1.87 -27.05 6.88
N TYR A 398 1.45 -27.33 5.65
CA TYR A 398 0.94 -28.64 5.25
C TYR A 398 2.08 -29.54 4.74
N LYS A 399 2.55 -30.46 5.56
CA LYS A 399 3.70 -31.36 5.27
C LYS A 399 3.50 -32.31 4.08
N THR A 400 2.27 -32.73 3.81
CA THR A 400 1.98 -33.75 2.78
C THR A 400 2.30 -33.30 1.35
N PHE A 401 2.16 -32.01 1.07
CA PHE A 401 2.48 -31.46 -0.24
C PHE A 401 3.97 -31.40 -0.53
N TYR A 402 4.78 -31.22 0.49
CA TYR A 402 6.22 -31.11 0.38
C TYR A 402 6.88 -32.44 -0.02
N GLN A 403 6.34 -33.57 0.42
CA GLN A 403 6.92 -34.90 0.12
C GLN A 403 6.78 -35.27 -1.36
N ILE A 404 5.62 -35.01 -1.99
CA ILE A 404 5.40 -35.33 -3.40
C ILE A 404 6.28 -34.46 -4.31
N ASN A 405 6.42 -33.17 -4.03
CA ASN A 405 7.29 -32.29 -4.80
C ASN A 405 8.78 -32.67 -4.64
N LYS A 406 9.20 -33.08 -3.45
CA LYS A 406 10.58 -33.51 -3.20
C LYS A 406 10.93 -34.79 -3.95
N GLU A 407 10.02 -35.77 -4.01
CA GLU A 407 10.21 -37.00 -4.78
C GLU A 407 10.32 -36.73 -6.29
N ILE A 408 9.58 -35.76 -6.82
CA ILE A 408 9.67 -35.34 -8.23
C ILE A 408 10.98 -34.59 -8.51
N GLU A 409 11.45 -33.73 -7.58
CA GLU A 409 12.71 -33.00 -7.72
C GLU A 409 13.94 -33.91 -7.67
N GLU A 410 13.88 -35.00 -6.91
CA GLU A 410 14.97 -35.96 -6.71
C GLU A 410 14.98 -37.10 -7.74
N ASP A 411 13.97 -37.26 -8.62
CA ASP A 411 13.93 -38.34 -9.64
C ASP A 411 14.93 -38.06 -10.78
N PRO A 412 15.95 -38.92 -10.93
CA PRO A 412 16.98 -38.76 -11.96
C PRO A 412 16.48 -38.89 -13.40
N ARG A 413 15.25 -39.37 -13.62
CA ARG A 413 14.62 -39.45 -14.95
C ARG A 413 14.06 -38.12 -15.41
N CYS A 414 13.83 -37.18 -14.51
CA CYS A 414 13.36 -35.82 -14.81
C CYS A 414 14.54 -34.87 -15.05
N LYS A 415 15.26 -35.02 -16.17
CA LYS A 415 16.53 -34.31 -16.44
C LYS A 415 16.39 -32.87 -16.92
N THR A 416 15.23 -32.44 -17.43
CA THR A 416 15.06 -31.08 -17.94
C THR A 416 14.07 -30.27 -17.08
N ALA A 417 14.36 -28.98 -16.92
CA ALA A 417 13.49 -28.06 -16.16
C ALA A 417 12.06 -28.02 -16.70
N ASP A 418 11.89 -28.21 -18.01
CA ASP A 418 10.56 -28.20 -18.66
C ASP A 418 9.74 -29.45 -18.35
N VAL A 419 10.39 -30.63 -18.26
CA VAL A 419 9.69 -31.88 -17.89
C VAL A 419 9.27 -31.83 -16.42
N LYS A 420 10.13 -31.35 -15.52
CA LYS A 420 9.79 -31.12 -14.10
C LYS A 420 8.62 -30.15 -13.96
N ARG A 421 8.59 -29.09 -14.75
CA ARG A 421 7.51 -28.10 -14.76
C ARG A 421 6.18 -28.67 -15.25
N GLN A 422 6.20 -29.49 -16.31
CA GLN A 422 5.01 -30.13 -16.85
C GLN A 422 4.42 -31.15 -15.87
N ILE A 423 5.26 -31.96 -15.22
CA ILE A 423 4.83 -32.92 -14.20
C ILE A 423 4.26 -32.21 -12.99
N ALA A 424 4.93 -31.16 -12.46
CA ALA A 424 4.44 -30.36 -11.35
C ALA A 424 3.06 -29.73 -11.67
N ARG A 425 2.89 -29.20 -12.88
CA ARG A 425 1.62 -28.65 -13.34
C ARG A 425 0.52 -29.71 -13.47
N PHE A 426 0.86 -30.91 -13.93
CA PHE A 426 -0.07 -32.04 -14.03
C PHE A 426 -0.56 -32.48 -12.63
N VAL A 427 0.37 -32.65 -11.69
CA VAL A 427 0.06 -33.04 -10.30
C VAL A 427 -0.79 -31.96 -9.62
N GLU A 428 -0.46 -30.70 -9.87
CA GLU A 428 -1.19 -29.56 -9.29
C GLU A 428 -2.65 -29.48 -9.76
N LEU A 429 -2.89 -29.78 -11.04
CA LEU A 429 -4.23 -29.73 -11.65
C LEU A 429 -4.99 -31.05 -11.57
N HIS A 430 -4.42 -32.09 -10.94
CA HIS A 430 -5.07 -33.38 -10.81
C HIS A 430 -6.28 -33.31 -9.86
N GLU A 431 -7.42 -33.84 -10.28
CA GLU A 431 -8.70 -33.72 -9.57
C GLU A 431 -8.65 -34.22 -8.12
N THR A 432 -8.01 -35.35 -7.87
CA THR A 432 -7.86 -35.90 -6.50
C THR A 432 -7.11 -34.95 -5.57
N ASN A 433 -6.06 -34.30 -6.08
CA ASN A 433 -5.27 -33.37 -5.30
C ASN A 433 -6.05 -32.07 -4.99
N ILE A 434 -6.78 -31.57 -5.98
CA ILE A 434 -7.65 -30.41 -5.82
C ILE A 434 -8.77 -30.73 -4.82
N ALA A 435 -9.44 -31.87 -4.94
CA ALA A 435 -10.51 -32.28 -4.06
C ALA A 435 -10.08 -32.37 -2.59
N GLN A 436 -8.91 -33.00 -2.32
CA GLN A 436 -8.37 -33.09 -0.96
C GLN A 436 -8.04 -31.72 -0.38
N ARG A 437 -7.44 -30.82 -1.16
CA ARG A 437 -7.12 -29.47 -0.68
C ARG A 437 -8.37 -28.64 -0.42
N ILE A 438 -9.35 -28.74 -1.30
CA ILE A 438 -10.63 -28.04 -1.14
C ILE A 438 -11.34 -28.53 0.13
N GLU A 439 -11.36 -29.83 0.39
CA GLU A 439 -11.92 -30.37 1.63
C GLU A 439 -11.26 -29.74 2.86
N VAL A 440 -9.93 -29.71 2.90
CA VAL A 440 -9.18 -29.11 4.01
C VAL A 440 -9.48 -27.62 4.14
N ILE A 441 -9.48 -26.88 3.04
CA ILE A 441 -9.75 -25.42 3.04
C ILE A 441 -11.15 -25.13 3.55
N ILE A 442 -12.16 -25.83 3.04
CA ILE A 442 -13.56 -25.60 3.41
C ILE A 442 -13.80 -25.98 4.87
N GLU A 443 -13.32 -27.14 5.30
CA GLU A 443 -13.55 -27.58 6.68
C GLU A 443 -12.80 -26.70 7.69
N HIS A 444 -11.57 -26.30 7.40
CA HIS A 444 -10.86 -25.33 8.24
C HIS A 444 -11.58 -23.97 8.26
N PHE A 445 -11.99 -23.47 7.11
CA PHE A 445 -12.73 -22.20 7.05
C PHE A 445 -14.00 -22.25 7.89
N ARG A 446 -14.80 -23.30 7.76
CA ARG A 446 -16.06 -23.46 8.49
C ARG A 446 -15.88 -23.60 10.00
N THR A 447 -14.88 -24.36 10.42
CA THR A 447 -14.69 -24.70 11.84
C THR A 447 -13.87 -23.67 12.60
N ALA A 448 -12.88 -23.05 11.96
CA ALA A 448 -11.92 -22.16 12.62
C ALA A 448 -12.09 -20.67 12.26
N VAL A 449 -12.53 -20.34 11.04
CA VAL A 449 -12.49 -18.96 10.54
C VAL A 449 -13.88 -18.34 10.44
N MET A 450 -14.86 -19.08 9.95
CA MET A 450 -16.18 -18.53 9.58
C MET A 450 -16.90 -17.81 10.73
N GLN A 451 -16.64 -18.22 11.99
CA GLN A 451 -17.27 -17.63 13.17
C GLN A 451 -16.63 -16.30 13.61
N GLU A 452 -15.46 -16.01 13.10
CA GLU A 452 -14.79 -14.73 13.38
C GLU A 452 -15.62 -13.56 12.88
N LEU A 453 -15.41 -12.38 13.48
CA LEU A 453 -16.17 -11.15 13.18
C LEU A 453 -17.70 -11.33 13.27
N GLY A 454 -18.18 -12.17 14.20
CA GLY A 454 -19.61 -12.43 14.36
C GLY A 454 -20.23 -13.20 13.18
N GLY A 455 -19.47 -14.06 12.49
CA GLY A 455 -19.90 -14.84 11.34
C GLY A 455 -19.71 -14.14 9.99
N MET A 456 -19.11 -12.94 9.97
CA MET A 456 -18.87 -12.17 8.75
C MET A 456 -17.51 -12.45 8.10
N ALA A 457 -16.69 -13.32 8.68
CA ALA A 457 -15.35 -13.61 8.18
C ALA A 457 -15.36 -14.17 6.76
N LYS A 458 -14.34 -13.80 6.00
CA LYS A 458 -14.10 -14.20 4.61
C LYS A 458 -12.68 -14.77 4.46
N ALA A 459 -12.47 -15.54 3.40
CA ALA A 459 -11.18 -16.10 3.09
C ALA A 459 -10.76 -15.85 1.63
N MET A 460 -9.45 -15.87 1.40
CA MET A 460 -8.86 -15.84 0.06
C MET A 460 -8.04 -17.10 -0.17
N VAL A 461 -8.15 -17.69 -1.37
CA VAL A 461 -7.34 -18.82 -1.80
C VAL A 461 -6.45 -18.36 -2.95
N ILE A 462 -5.15 -18.32 -2.72
CA ILE A 462 -4.16 -17.94 -3.74
C ILE A 462 -3.74 -19.18 -4.51
N THR A 463 -4.09 -19.23 -5.79
CA THR A 463 -3.79 -20.34 -6.70
C THR A 463 -2.59 -20.01 -7.59
N ALA A 464 -1.93 -21.04 -8.10
CA ALA A 464 -0.72 -20.89 -8.92
C ALA A 464 -1.01 -20.35 -10.33
N SER A 465 -2.20 -20.61 -10.87
CA SER A 465 -2.56 -20.20 -12.24
C SER A 465 -4.05 -19.92 -12.39
N ARG A 466 -4.43 -19.25 -13.49
CA ARG A 466 -5.84 -19.03 -13.84
C ARG A 466 -6.59 -20.36 -14.02
N ALA A 467 -5.96 -21.36 -14.63
CA ALA A 467 -6.55 -22.70 -14.76
C ALA A 467 -6.80 -23.34 -13.39
N SER A 468 -5.84 -23.21 -12.46
CA SER A 468 -6.04 -23.65 -11.08
C SER A 468 -7.21 -22.93 -10.42
N ALA A 469 -7.33 -21.61 -10.55
CA ALA A 469 -8.44 -20.87 -9.94
C ALA A 469 -9.80 -21.38 -10.41
N VAL A 470 -9.95 -21.67 -11.72
CA VAL A 470 -11.19 -22.24 -12.30
C VAL A 470 -11.47 -23.65 -11.76
N LYS A 471 -10.48 -24.55 -11.78
CA LYS A 471 -10.65 -25.92 -11.28
C LYS A 471 -10.94 -25.97 -9.79
N TYR A 472 -10.28 -25.13 -9.00
CA TYR A 472 -10.56 -25.01 -7.55
C TYR A 472 -11.96 -24.47 -7.27
N HIS A 473 -12.44 -23.52 -8.06
CA HIS A 473 -13.81 -23.03 -7.96
C HIS A 473 -14.84 -24.14 -8.25
N GLN A 474 -14.66 -24.87 -9.34
CA GLN A 474 -15.53 -26.00 -9.67
C GLN A 474 -15.57 -27.05 -8.55
N ALA A 475 -14.42 -27.46 -8.06
CA ALA A 475 -14.31 -28.41 -6.95
C ALA A 475 -14.89 -27.87 -5.62
N PHE A 476 -14.79 -26.56 -5.40
CA PHE A 476 -15.37 -25.89 -4.23
C PHE A 476 -16.90 -25.99 -4.25
N GLU A 477 -17.51 -25.58 -5.35
CA GLU A 477 -18.98 -25.62 -5.50
C GLU A 477 -19.52 -27.06 -5.46
N GLU A 478 -18.80 -28.01 -6.08
CA GLU A 478 -19.15 -29.44 -6.02
C GLU A 478 -19.09 -29.97 -4.57
N TYR A 479 -18.04 -29.64 -3.81
CA TYR A 479 -17.91 -30.07 -2.42
C TYR A 479 -19.01 -29.47 -1.53
N ILE A 480 -19.31 -28.18 -1.67
CA ILE A 480 -20.38 -27.50 -0.94
C ILE A 480 -21.74 -28.16 -1.24
N ALA A 481 -22.04 -28.43 -2.50
CA ALA A 481 -23.26 -29.11 -2.90
C ALA A 481 -23.35 -30.54 -2.34
N LYS A 482 -22.27 -31.33 -2.43
CA LYS A 482 -22.19 -32.70 -1.92
C LYS A 482 -22.40 -32.78 -0.41
N LYS A 483 -21.89 -31.80 0.33
CA LYS A 483 -22.04 -31.74 1.81
C LYS A 483 -23.34 -31.08 2.25
N GLY A 484 -24.09 -30.46 1.35
CA GLY A 484 -25.33 -29.73 1.66
C GLY A 484 -25.10 -28.46 2.48
N TYR A 485 -23.94 -27.83 2.33
CA TYR A 485 -23.63 -26.59 3.05
C TYR A 485 -24.34 -25.40 2.37
N SER A 486 -24.89 -24.48 3.15
CA SER A 486 -25.57 -23.30 2.69
C SER A 486 -24.85 -22.02 3.14
N GLY A 487 -25.00 -20.92 2.39
CA GLY A 487 -24.45 -19.63 2.76
C GLY A 487 -22.92 -19.52 2.62
N ILE A 488 -22.31 -20.41 1.83
CA ILE A 488 -20.88 -20.40 1.53
C ILE A 488 -20.72 -20.55 0.03
N HIS A 489 -20.43 -19.45 -0.67
CA HIS A 489 -20.13 -19.44 -2.09
C HIS A 489 -18.74 -18.92 -2.34
N SER A 490 -18.15 -19.37 -3.45
CA SER A 490 -16.86 -18.89 -3.91
C SER A 490 -17.00 -17.99 -5.14
N LEU A 491 -16.12 -16.97 -5.22
CA LEU A 491 -15.92 -16.14 -6.40
C LEU A 491 -14.51 -16.35 -6.94
N VAL A 492 -14.29 -16.07 -8.21
CA VAL A 492 -12.96 -16.11 -8.83
C VAL A 492 -12.48 -14.70 -9.19
N ALA A 493 -11.15 -14.50 -9.10
CA ALA A 493 -10.53 -13.26 -9.55
C ALA A 493 -9.24 -13.53 -10.32
N PHE A 494 -9.28 -13.25 -11.63
CA PHE A 494 -8.12 -13.30 -12.52
C PHE A 494 -8.34 -12.41 -13.74
N SER A 495 -7.27 -11.98 -14.40
CA SER A 495 -7.36 -11.14 -15.60
C SER A 495 -7.31 -11.97 -16.88
N GLY A 496 -8.07 -11.56 -17.91
CA GLY A 496 -8.06 -12.16 -19.22
C GLY A 496 -8.83 -13.48 -19.31
N LYS A 497 -8.45 -14.31 -20.29
CA LYS A 497 -9.13 -15.58 -20.60
C LYS A 497 -8.22 -16.78 -20.29
N VAL A 498 -8.82 -17.93 -20.00
CA VAL A 498 -8.11 -19.19 -19.80
C VAL A 498 -8.89 -20.37 -20.42
N LYS A 499 -8.19 -21.33 -21.01
CA LYS A 499 -8.71 -22.64 -21.41
C LYS A 499 -8.17 -23.70 -20.44
N LEU A 500 -9.01 -24.62 -20.03
CA LEU A 500 -8.58 -25.78 -19.27
C LEU A 500 -7.97 -26.83 -20.20
N PRO A 501 -7.04 -27.67 -19.75
CA PRO A 501 -6.46 -28.74 -20.58
C PRO A 501 -7.49 -29.73 -21.14
N ASP A 502 -8.57 -29.95 -20.37
CA ASP A 502 -9.59 -30.97 -20.65
C ASP A 502 -10.91 -30.34 -21.14
N ASP A 503 -10.93 -29.05 -21.47
CA ASP A 503 -12.15 -28.33 -21.88
C ASP A 503 -11.82 -27.26 -22.92
N GLU A 504 -12.51 -27.31 -24.08
CA GLU A 504 -12.31 -26.33 -25.16
C GLU A 504 -12.92 -24.95 -24.85
N ARG A 505 -13.74 -24.83 -23.81
CA ARG A 505 -14.40 -23.58 -23.46
C ARG A 505 -13.38 -22.56 -22.95
N GLU A 506 -13.58 -21.30 -23.31
CA GLU A 506 -12.85 -20.19 -22.74
C GLU A 506 -13.56 -19.67 -21.49
N TYR A 507 -12.83 -19.62 -20.40
CA TYR A 507 -13.30 -19.09 -19.12
C TYR A 507 -12.79 -17.69 -18.90
N THR A 508 -13.66 -16.79 -18.42
CA THR A 508 -13.33 -15.45 -17.94
C THR A 508 -13.89 -15.27 -16.53
N GLU A 509 -13.35 -14.34 -15.77
CA GLU A 509 -13.88 -13.99 -14.45
C GLU A 509 -15.38 -13.66 -14.50
N SER A 510 -15.78 -12.83 -15.48
CA SER A 510 -17.18 -12.43 -15.65
C SER A 510 -18.11 -13.58 -16.00
N LEU A 511 -17.63 -14.56 -16.79
CA LEU A 511 -18.42 -15.73 -17.16
C LEU A 511 -18.68 -16.64 -15.97
N ILE A 512 -17.68 -16.85 -15.13
CA ILE A 512 -17.78 -17.73 -13.95
C ILE A 512 -18.61 -17.07 -12.86
N ASN A 513 -18.33 -15.81 -12.54
CA ASN A 513 -19.02 -15.10 -11.48
C ASN A 513 -20.44 -14.63 -11.86
N GLY A 514 -20.79 -14.57 -13.14
CA GLY A 514 -22.10 -14.10 -13.63
C GLY A 514 -22.28 -12.58 -13.61
N PHE A 515 -21.22 -11.81 -13.39
CA PHE A 515 -21.23 -10.34 -13.37
C PHE A 515 -19.90 -9.76 -13.87
N SER A 516 -19.87 -8.45 -14.17
CA SER A 516 -18.67 -7.77 -14.68
C SER A 516 -17.59 -7.64 -13.58
N GLU A 517 -16.32 -7.72 -13.97
CA GLU A 517 -15.15 -7.67 -13.09
C GLU A 517 -15.16 -6.48 -12.11
N ASN A 518 -15.64 -5.31 -12.55
CA ASN A 518 -15.71 -4.10 -11.73
C ASN A 518 -16.69 -4.21 -10.54
N ARG A 519 -17.60 -5.19 -10.57
CA ARG A 519 -18.56 -5.43 -9.49
C ARG A 519 -18.01 -6.37 -8.41
N LEU A 520 -16.93 -7.09 -8.67
CA LEU A 520 -16.41 -8.14 -7.80
C LEU A 520 -16.19 -7.67 -6.36
N PRO A 521 -15.58 -6.51 -6.08
CA PRO A 521 -15.41 -6.05 -4.69
C PRO A 521 -16.73 -5.91 -3.94
N LYS A 522 -17.77 -5.35 -4.59
CA LYS A 522 -19.11 -5.21 -4.00
C LYS A 522 -19.85 -6.54 -3.86
N GLU A 523 -19.73 -7.41 -4.84
CA GLU A 523 -20.35 -8.76 -4.78
C GLU A 523 -19.68 -9.61 -3.70
N PHE A 524 -18.37 -9.44 -3.50
CA PHE A 524 -17.65 -10.13 -2.43
C PHE A 524 -17.97 -9.57 -1.03
N GLU A 525 -18.56 -8.38 -0.89
CA GLU A 525 -19.05 -7.86 0.39
C GLU A 525 -20.29 -8.63 0.91
N LYS A 526 -21.09 -9.23 0.02
CA LYS A 526 -22.29 -9.98 0.39
C LYS A 526 -21.95 -11.16 1.29
N ASP A 527 -22.78 -11.43 2.28
CA ASP A 527 -22.51 -12.45 3.29
C ASP A 527 -22.44 -13.88 2.73
N GLU A 528 -23.14 -14.18 1.67
CA GLU A 528 -23.11 -15.47 1.00
C GLU A 528 -21.77 -15.78 0.32
N ASN A 529 -21.05 -14.77 -0.17
CA ASN A 529 -19.78 -14.90 -0.85
C ASN A 529 -18.63 -14.90 0.17
N LYS A 530 -18.26 -16.06 0.64
CA LYS A 530 -17.30 -16.24 1.75
C LYS A 530 -15.87 -16.42 1.30
N VAL A 531 -15.63 -16.97 0.10
CA VAL A 531 -14.29 -17.34 -0.36
C VAL A 531 -13.99 -16.74 -1.73
N LEU A 532 -12.80 -16.12 -1.88
CA LEU A 532 -12.31 -15.57 -3.12
C LEU A 532 -11.10 -16.37 -3.62
N LEU A 533 -11.24 -17.04 -4.77
CA LEU A 533 -10.14 -17.77 -5.39
C LEU A 533 -9.42 -16.87 -6.40
N VAL A 534 -8.15 -16.61 -6.18
CA VAL A 534 -7.40 -15.62 -6.95
C VAL A 534 -6.21 -16.24 -7.69
N ALA A 535 -5.96 -15.73 -8.90
CA ALA A 535 -4.73 -16.00 -9.64
C ALA A 535 -4.09 -14.67 -10.02
N ASN A 536 -3.05 -14.28 -9.31
CA ASN A 536 -2.30 -13.04 -9.42
C ASN A 536 -3.09 -11.74 -9.12
N LYS A 537 -4.38 -11.67 -9.45
CA LYS A 537 -5.26 -10.53 -9.16
C LYS A 537 -5.60 -10.50 -7.67
N TYR A 538 -5.58 -9.34 -7.02
CA TYR A 538 -5.91 -9.12 -5.60
C TYR A 538 -5.00 -9.81 -4.55
N GLN A 539 -3.86 -10.34 -4.93
CA GLN A 539 -2.88 -10.87 -3.96
C GLN A 539 -2.29 -9.76 -3.10
N THR A 540 -2.21 -8.55 -3.64
CA THR A 540 -1.79 -7.33 -2.95
C THR A 540 -2.81 -6.23 -3.18
N GLY A 541 -2.93 -5.32 -2.21
CA GLY A 541 -3.75 -4.12 -2.31
C GLY A 541 -5.26 -4.35 -2.46
N PHE A 542 -5.82 -5.50 -2.04
CA PHE A 542 -7.26 -5.73 -1.95
C PHE A 542 -7.76 -5.29 -0.58
N ASP A 543 -8.52 -4.21 -0.55
CA ASP A 543 -9.10 -3.66 0.68
C ASP A 543 -10.40 -4.39 1.02
N GLN A 544 -10.32 -5.44 1.85
CA GLN A 544 -11.47 -6.20 2.35
C GLN A 544 -11.30 -6.46 3.86
N PRO A 545 -11.91 -5.62 4.72
CA PRO A 545 -11.76 -5.71 6.18
C PRO A 545 -12.22 -7.04 6.81
N LYS A 546 -13.12 -7.77 6.11
CA LYS A 546 -13.64 -9.06 6.61
C LYS A 546 -12.76 -10.26 6.22
N LEU A 547 -11.63 -10.04 5.54
CA LEU A 547 -10.72 -11.10 5.11
C LEU A 547 -9.86 -11.58 6.29
N CYS A 548 -10.22 -12.72 6.89
CA CYS A 548 -9.59 -13.26 8.10
C CYS A 548 -8.61 -14.40 7.81
N ALA A 549 -8.70 -15.06 6.66
CA ALA A 549 -7.82 -16.17 6.31
C ALA A 549 -7.32 -16.11 4.87
N MET A 550 -6.10 -16.56 4.66
CA MET A 550 -5.49 -16.69 3.34
C MET A 550 -4.89 -18.10 3.19
N TYR A 551 -5.37 -18.85 2.20
CA TYR A 551 -4.87 -20.18 1.86
C TYR A 551 -3.95 -20.07 0.65
N VAL A 552 -2.66 -20.31 0.86
CA VAL A 552 -1.63 -20.12 -0.18
C VAL A 552 -1.28 -21.46 -0.79
N LEU A 553 -1.63 -21.66 -2.06
CA LEU A 553 -1.41 -22.90 -2.80
C LEU A 553 -0.21 -22.83 -3.77
N LYS A 554 0.54 -21.74 -3.75
CA LYS A 554 1.76 -21.58 -4.53
C LYS A 554 2.89 -21.03 -3.67
N LYS A 555 4.14 -21.21 -4.12
CA LYS A 555 5.27 -20.55 -3.49
C LYS A 555 5.16 -19.05 -3.73
N LEU A 556 5.09 -18.27 -2.66
CA LEU A 556 5.19 -16.82 -2.73
C LEU A 556 6.66 -16.44 -2.92
N ARG A 557 6.91 -15.51 -3.84
CA ARG A 557 8.23 -14.92 -4.06
C ARG A 557 8.09 -13.43 -3.78
N GLY A 558 8.96 -12.88 -2.96
CA GLY A 558 9.09 -11.47 -2.65
C GLY A 558 10.34 -10.91 -3.24
#